data_7dfe7d4862eef80665dc66338f9ab56f
#
_entry.id   7dfe7d4862eef80665dc66338f9ab56f
#
_cell.length_a   1.000
_cell.length_b   1.000
_cell.length_c   1.000
_cell.angle_alpha   90.00
_cell.angle_beta   90.00
_cell.angle_gamma   90.00
#
_symmetry.space_group_name_H-M   'P 1'
#
loop_
_entity.id
_entity.type
_entity.pdbx_description
1 polymer ?
#
loop_
_entity_poly.entity_id
_entity_poly.type
_entity_poly.pdbx_seq_one_letter_code
_entity_poly.pdbx_strand_id
1 'polypeptide(L)'
;EDTRVSLKLLNHLELKKSLVSYHEHNKAESGEKILARLLAGETCALVTDAGSPAISDPGEDLVRLCAEHGVTVCAIPGPCALVTALSISGLPTGRFTFEGFLSVNKKSRQEHLTGLKDETRTMIFYEAPHKLLATLRDLTAAFGEDRRISLCRELTKLHEEVRRMTLGEASAY
;
A
#
# COMPACT_ATOMS: atom_id res chain seq x y z
N GLU A 1 12.42 -5.22 -0.73
CA GLU A 1 12.33 -4.26 0.35
C GLU A 1 13.29 -4.68 1.46
N ASP A 2 12.89 -5.42 2.48
CA ASP A 2 13.82 -5.98 3.46
C ASP A 2 14.34 -7.36 3.02
N THR A 3 15.61 -7.42 2.64
CA THR A 3 16.24 -8.67 2.18
C THR A 3 16.22 -9.78 3.22
N ARG A 4 16.10 -9.46 4.52
CA ARG A 4 16.01 -10.45 5.60
C ARG A 4 14.66 -11.18 5.58
N VAL A 5 13.58 -10.47 5.23
CA VAL A 5 12.24 -11.04 5.08
C VAL A 5 12.22 -11.92 3.82
N SER A 6 12.68 -11.39 2.69
CA SER A 6 12.77 -12.14 1.43
C SER A 6 13.64 -13.39 1.55
N LEU A 7 14.73 -13.33 2.33
CA LEU A 7 15.62 -14.49 2.55
C LEU A 7 14.90 -15.64 3.27
N LYS A 8 14.00 -15.33 4.22
CA LYS A 8 13.20 -16.36 4.89
C LYS A 8 12.33 -17.13 3.90
N LEU A 9 11.69 -16.40 2.96
CA LEU A 9 10.88 -16.99 1.91
C LEU A 9 11.73 -17.86 0.97
N LEU A 10 12.86 -17.35 0.51
CA LEU A 10 13.77 -18.10 -0.37
C LEU A 10 14.27 -19.38 0.31
N ASN A 11 14.64 -19.31 1.59
CA ASN A 11 15.07 -20.49 2.35
C ASN A 11 13.94 -21.52 2.51
N HIS A 12 12.70 -21.07 2.76
CA HIS A 12 11.52 -21.95 2.82
C HIS A 12 11.26 -22.67 1.50
N LEU A 13 11.51 -22.00 0.38
CA LEU A 13 11.35 -22.54 -0.97
C LEU A 13 12.62 -23.28 -1.47
N GLU A 14 13.66 -23.39 -0.65
CA GLU A 14 14.96 -23.99 -1.00
C GLU A 14 15.64 -23.33 -2.22
N LEU A 15 15.37 -22.04 -2.44
CA LEU A 15 15.89 -21.25 -3.54
C LEU A 15 17.13 -20.44 -3.12
N LYS A 16 18.21 -20.56 -3.89
CA LYS A 16 19.42 -19.74 -3.72
C LYS A 16 19.46 -18.68 -4.82
N LYS A 17 19.12 -17.45 -4.48
CA LYS A 17 19.15 -16.29 -5.37
C LYS A 17 19.83 -15.11 -4.69
N SER A 18 20.56 -14.32 -5.49
CA SER A 18 21.12 -13.06 -5.01
C SER A 18 19.99 -12.06 -4.74
N LEU A 19 20.07 -11.38 -3.61
CA LEU A 19 19.13 -10.34 -3.23
C LEU A 19 19.79 -8.96 -3.40
N VAL A 20 19.01 -8.00 -3.91
CA VAL A 20 19.39 -6.59 -3.98
C VAL A 20 18.35 -5.83 -3.17
N SER A 21 18.81 -5.01 -2.23
CA SER A 21 17.90 -4.15 -1.45
C SER A 21 17.44 -2.99 -2.33
N TYR A 22 16.11 -2.76 -2.37
CA TYR A 22 15.49 -1.66 -3.07
C TYR A 22 14.39 -1.07 -2.18
N HIS A 23 14.55 0.16 -1.73
CA HIS A 23 13.64 0.85 -0.82
C HIS A 23 13.70 2.36 -1.04
N GLU A 24 12.81 3.11 -0.43
CA GLU A 24 12.64 4.56 -0.63
C GLU A 24 13.94 5.36 -0.54
N HIS A 25 14.85 4.98 0.38
CA HIS A 25 16.10 5.72 0.62
C HIS A 25 17.22 5.42 -0.38
N ASN A 26 17.15 4.31 -1.14
CA ASN A 26 18.19 3.94 -2.11
C ASN A 26 17.64 3.77 -3.54
N LYS A 27 16.37 4.05 -3.77
CA LYS A 27 15.66 3.75 -5.02
C LYS A 27 16.33 4.33 -6.28
N ALA A 28 16.91 5.52 -6.20
CA ALA A 28 17.56 6.15 -7.35
C ALA A 28 18.82 5.37 -7.77
N GLU A 29 19.77 5.17 -6.86
CA GLU A 29 21.02 4.48 -7.14
C GLU A 29 20.81 2.99 -7.44
N SER A 30 19.99 2.31 -6.64
CA SER A 30 19.69 0.89 -6.85
C SER A 30 18.87 0.67 -8.11
N GLY A 31 17.96 1.58 -8.47
CA GLY A 31 17.16 1.51 -9.69
C GLY A 31 18.04 1.50 -10.96
N GLU A 32 18.99 2.42 -11.05
CA GLU A 32 19.93 2.48 -12.17
C GLU A 32 20.79 1.21 -12.28
N LYS A 33 21.27 0.69 -11.16
CA LYS A 33 22.04 -0.57 -11.14
C LYS A 33 21.21 -1.76 -11.59
N ILE A 34 19.95 -1.85 -11.14
CA ILE A 34 19.03 -2.90 -11.56
C ILE A 34 18.72 -2.76 -13.05
N LEU A 35 18.42 -1.56 -13.52
CA LEU A 35 18.17 -1.30 -14.95
C LEU A 35 19.36 -1.74 -15.83
N ALA A 36 20.57 -1.38 -15.46
CA ALA A 36 21.77 -1.79 -16.22
C ALA A 36 21.89 -3.32 -16.35
N ARG A 37 21.56 -4.06 -15.30
CA ARG A 37 21.54 -5.53 -15.31
C ARG A 37 20.44 -6.10 -16.22
N LEU A 38 19.24 -5.49 -16.16
CA LEU A 38 18.11 -5.87 -17.00
C LEU A 38 18.43 -5.63 -18.48
N LEU A 39 19.05 -4.50 -18.83
CA LEU A 39 19.48 -4.20 -20.19
C LEU A 39 20.62 -5.12 -20.67
N ALA A 40 21.40 -5.68 -19.75
CA ALA A 40 22.39 -6.72 -20.05
C ALA A 40 21.77 -8.13 -20.23
N GLY A 41 20.43 -8.27 -20.14
CA GLY A 41 19.71 -9.49 -20.37
C GLY A 41 19.42 -10.31 -19.10
N GLU A 42 19.68 -9.76 -17.91
CA GLU A 42 19.30 -10.44 -16.66
C GLU A 42 17.79 -10.35 -16.42
N THR A 43 17.26 -11.29 -15.65
CA THR A 43 15.87 -11.30 -15.17
C THR A 43 15.85 -11.01 -13.66
N CYS A 44 15.02 -10.07 -13.25
CA CYS A 44 14.82 -9.72 -11.84
C CYS A 44 13.37 -9.95 -11.43
N ALA A 45 13.15 -10.36 -10.18
CA ALA A 45 11.85 -10.35 -9.52
C ALA A 45 11.83 -9.26 -8.47
N LEU A 46 10.87 -8.34 -8.57
CA LEU A 46 10.59 -7.37 -7.51
C LEU A 46 9.66 -8.01 -6.49
N VAL A 47 10.07 -8.02 -5.22
CA VAL A 47 9.28 -8.56 -4.12
C VAL A 47 9.23 -7.55 -2.97
N THR A 48 8.12 -7.54 -2.25
CA THR A 48 7.91 -6.71 -1.06
C THR A 48 7.73 -7.59 0.18
N ASP A 49 7.73 -7.02 1.35
CA ASP A 49 7.60 -7.71 2.62
C ASP A 49 6.18 -8.30 2.82
N ALA A 50 5.16 -7.66 2.24
CA ALA A 50 3.78 -8.13 2.29
C ALA A 50 2.96 -7.57 1.12
N GLY A 51 2.27 -8.44 0.41
CA GLY A 51 1.35 -8.04 -0.67
C GLY A 51 2.03 -7.81 -2.02
N SER A 52 1.35 -7.04 -2.88
CA SER A 52 1.83 -6.73 -4.23
C SER A 52 2.79 -5.55 -4.19
N PRO A 53 3.97 -5.62 -4.85
CA PRO A 53 4.91 -4.49 -4.92
C PRO A 53 4.31 -3.26 -5.60
N ALA A 54 4.95 -2.11 -5.40
CA ALA A 54 4.63 -0.82 -6.02
C ALA A 54 3.29 -0.18 -5.61
N ILE A 55 2.52 -0.82 -4.75
CA ILE A 55 1.27 -0.25 -4.21
C ILE A 55 1.47 0.07 -2.73
N SER A 56 1.78 1.31 -2.40
CA SER A 56 2.27 1.77 -1.09
C SER A 56 3.58 1.12 -0.62
N ASP A 57 4.27 0.48 -1.52
CA ASP A 57 5.55 -0.19 -1.34
C ASP A 57 6.54 0.28 -2.43
N PRO A 58 7.85 0.14 -2.22
CA PRO A 58 8.83 0.48 -3.24
C PRO A 58 8.63 -0.31 -4.54
N GLY A 59 8.81 0.36 -5.69
CA GLY A 59 8.73 -0.32 -6.98
C GLY A 59 8.18 0.52 -8.13
N GLU A 60 7.32 1.49 -7.86
CA GLU A 60 6.73 2.35 -8.89
C GLU A 60 7.79 3.01 -9.78
N ASP A 61 8.81 3.62 -9.18
CA ASP A 61 9.91 4.27 -9.91
C ASP A 61 10.68 3.26 -10.77
N LEU A 62 10.90 2.04 -10.28
CA LEU A 62 11.60 1.00 -11.02
C LEU A 62 10.79 0.52 -12.23
N VAL A 63 9.48 0.32 -12.04
CA VAL A 63 8.56 -0.07 -13.13
C VAL A 63 8.52 1.02 -14.19
N ARG A 64 8.43 2.29 -13.80
CA ARG A 64 8.47 3.43 -14.71
C ARG A 64 9.80 3.47 -15.48
N LEU A 65 10.90 3.33 -14.78
CA LEU A 65 12.24 3.32 -15.40
C LEU A 65 12.39 2.18 -16.41
N CYS A 66 11.91 0.99 -16.09
CA CYS A 66 11.86 -0.14 -17.01
C CYS A 66 11.04 0.17 -18.26
N ALA A 67 9.87 0.76 -18.10
CA ALA A 67 8.99 1.12 -19.22
C ALA A 67 9.63 2.16 -20.13
N GLU A 68 10.28 3.18 -19.58
CA GLU A 68 11.00 4.23 -20.32
C GLU A 68 12.15 3.66 -21.17
N HIS A 69 12.74 2.53 -20.75
CA HIS A 69 13.86 1.89 -21.44
C HIS A 69 13.47 0.61 -22.22
N GLY A 70 12.18 0.37 -22.41
CA GLY A 70 11.70 -0.78 -23.18
C GLY A 70 11.93 -2.15 -22.53
N VAL A 71 12.17 -2.19 -21.23
CA VAL A 71 12.30 -3.45 -20.47
C VAL A 71 10.89 -3.99 -20.19
N THR A 72 10.64 -5.24 -20.56
CA THR A 72 9.35 -5.89 -20.31
C THR A 72 9.13 -6.13 -18.82
N VAL A 73 8.00 -5.66 -18.31
CA VAL A 73 7.55 -5.90 -16.93
C VAL A 73 6.31 -6.79 -16.96
N CYS A 74 6.37 -7.92 -16.26
CA CYS A 74 5.27 -8.86 -16.14
C CYS A 74 4.71 -8.85 -14.71
N ALA A 75 3.40 -8.67 -14.56
CA ALA A 75 2.75 -8.74 -13.26
C ALA A 75 2.47 -10.21 -12.89
N ILE A 76 2.81 -10.56 -11.66
CA ILE A 76 2.38 -11.82 -11.03
C ILE A 76 1.22 -11.48 -10.10
N PRO A 77 -0.01 -11.93 -10.34
CA PRO A 77 -1.14 -11.67 -9.46
C PRO A 77 -0.88 -12.14 -8.04
N GLY A 78 -1.20 -11.31 -7.08
CA GLY A 78 -0.94 -11.59 -5.67
C GLY A 78 -1.91 -10.85 -4.74
N PRO A 79 -1.74 -11.03 -3.42
CA PRO A 79 -2.59 -10.39 -2.42
C PRO A 79 -2.43 -8.87 -2.45
N CYS A 80 -3.58 -8.17 -2.32
CA CYS A 80 -3.62 -6.72 -2.25
C CYS A 80 -4.67 -6.30 -1.21
N ALA A 81 -4.23 -5.70 -0.11
CA ALA A 81 -5.10 -5.37 1.01
C ALA A 81 -6.22 -4.39 0.61
N LEU A 82 -5.94 -3.42 -0.27
CA LEU A 82 -6.95 -2.46 -0.71
C LEU A 82 -8.13 -3.13 -1.44
N VAL A 83 -7.85 -4.04 -2.37
CA VAL A 83 -8.90 -4.75 -3.12
C VAL A 83 -9.62 -5.74 -2.20
N THR A 84 -8.90 -6.44 -1.36
CA THR A 84 -9.47 -7.37 -0.37
C THR A 84 -10.43 -6.64 0.58
N ALA A 85 -10.00 -5.52 1.17
CA ALA A 85 -10.85 -4.71 2.04
C ALA A 85 -12.07 -4.17 1.30
N LEU A 86 -11.88 -3.61 0.11
CA LEU A 86 -12.97 -3.03 -0.69
C LEU A 86 -14.04 -4.07 -1.01
N SER A 87 -13.64 -5.29 -1.43
CA SER A 87 -14.57 -6.35 -1.83
C SER A 87 -15.51 -6.82 -0.70
N ILE A 88 -15.08 -6.68 0.56
CA ILE A 88 -15.86 -7.10 1.74
C ILE A 88 -16.37 -5.93 2.57
N SER A 89 -16.09 -4.68 2.16
CA SER A 89 -16.44 -3.48 2.92
C SER A 89 -17.94 -3.24 3.06
N GLY A 90 -18.74 -3.64 2.05
CA GLY A 90 -20.16 -3.27 1.94
C GLY A 90 -20.36 -1.82 1.50
N LEU A 91 -19.31 -1.12 1.07
CA LEU A 91 -19.39 0.21 0.46
C LEU A 91 -19.42 0.10 -1.07
N PRO A 92 -19.83 1.15 -1.82
CA PRO A 92 -19.81 1.15 -3.27
C PRO A 92 -18.42 0.86 -3.84
N THR A 93 -18.32 -0.13 -4.73
CA THR A 93 -17.04 -0.59 -5.30
C THR A 93 -16.81 -0.19 -6.75
N GLY A 94 -17.85 0.30 -7.44
CA GLY A 94 -17.79 0.61 -8.88
C GLY A 94 -16.83 1.76 -9.22
N ARG A 95 -16.65 2.71 -8.31
CA ARG A 95 -15.68 3.81 -8.41
C ARG A 95 -15.12 4.10 -7.03
N PHE A 96 -13.82 4.12 -6.90
CA PHE A 96 -13.12 4.37 -5.64
C PHE A 96 -11.80 5.12 -5.88
N THR A 97 -11.23 5.66 -4.82
CA THR A 97 -9.90 6.24 -4.81
C THR A 97 -9.03 5.54 -3.78
N PHE A 98 -7.75 5.41 -4.09
CA PHE A 98 -6.76 4.91 -3.15
C PHE A 98 -5.88 6.08 -2.69
N GLU A 99 -6.00 6.42 -1.41
CA GLU A 99 -5.33 7.57 -0.79
C GLU A 99 -4.05 7.16 -0.05
N GLY A 100 -3.81 5.84 0.10
CA GLY A 100 -2.62 5.31 0.77
C GLY A 100 -2.52 5.72 2.24
N PHE A 101 -1.29 5.97 2.70
CA PHE A 101 -1.03 6.45 4.05
C PHE A 101 -1.08 7.97 4.11
N LEU A 102 -1.80 8.50 5.09
CA LEU A 102 -1.79 9.94 5.35
C LEU A 102 -0.41 10.39 5.87
N SER A 103 0.01 11.57 5.43
CA SER A 103 1.30 12.14 5.82
C SER A 103 1.43 12.28 7.34
N VAL A 104 2.62 12.01 7.87
CA VAL A 104 2.97 12.30 9.27
C VAL A 104 3.10 13.81 9.52
N ASN A 105 3.39 14.60 8.49
CA ASN A 105 3.40 16.05 8.57
C ASN A 105 1.98 16.58 8.69
N LYS A 106 1.68 17.28 9.77
CA LYS A 106 0.32 17.77 10.08
C LYS A 106 -0.25 18.69 8.99
N LYS A 107 0.56 19.55 8.41
CA LYS A 107 0.10 20.50 7.37
C LYS A 107 -0.27 19.72 6.09
N SER A 108 0.61 18.90 5.58
CA SER A 108 0.35 18.10 4.36
C SER A 108 -0.83 17.15 4.54
N ARG A 109 -0.98 16.56 5.72
CA ARG A 109 -2.11 15.71 6.08
C ARG A 109 -3.42 16.50 6.03
N GLN A 110 -3.45 17.70 6.61
CA GLN A 110 -4.64 18.57 6.60
C GLN A 110 -4.99 19.03 5.19
N GLU A 111 -3.99 19.41 4.39
CA GLU A 111 -4.18 19.80 2.99
C GLU A 111 -4.76 18.64 2.16
N HIS A 112 -4.24 17.42 2.33
CA HIS A 112 -4.76 16.23 1.67
C HIS A 112 -6.23 15.98 2.04
N LEU A 113 -6.57 15.95 3.33
CA LEU A 113 -7.94 15.73 3.79
C LEU A 113 -8.90 16.83 3.34
N THR A 114 -8.44 18.09 3.31
CA THR A 114 -9.23 19.21 2.82
C THR A 114 -9.55 19.07 1.32
N GLY A 115 -8.58 18.60 0.53
CA GLY A 115 -8.77 18.32 -0.90
C GLY A 115 -9.78 17.20 -1.18
N LEU A 116 -10.01 16.31 -0.21
CA LEU A 116 -10.95 15.19 -0.32
C LEU A 116 -12.33 15.49 0.25
N LYS A 117 -12.59 16.70 0.75
CA LYS A 117 -13.83 17.03 1.47
C LYS A 117 -15.09 16.72 0.66
N ASP A 118 -15.06 16.98 -0.64
CA ASP A 118 -16.20 16.80 -1.54
C ASP A 118 -16.15 15.47 -2.30
N GLU A 119 -15.22 14.56 -1.92
CA GLU A 119 -15.12 13.25 -2.57
C GLU A 119 -16.29 12.35 -2.18
N THR A 120 -17.04 11.89 -3.18
CA THR A 120 -18.23 11.06 -3.01
C THR A 120 -17.98 9.58 -3.25
N ARG A 121 -16.87 9.24 -3.88
CA ARG A 121 -16.49 7.84 -4.10
C ARG A 121 -16.04 7.18 -2.80
N THR A 122 -15.97 5.87 -2.79
CA THR A 122 -15.31 5.14 -1.69
C THR A 122 -13.81 5.48 -1.69
N MET A 123 -13.32 6.02 -0.59
CA MET A 123 -11.90 6.32 -0.37
C MET A 123 -11.26 5.19 0.44
N ILE A 124 -10.06 4.77 0.06
CA ILE A 124 -9.33 3.72 0.75
C ILE A 124 -8.05 4.30 1.32
N PHE A 125 -7.91 4.22 2.63
CA PHE A 125 -6.72 4.63 3.37
C PHE A 125 -6.03 3.42 3.98
N TYR A 126 -4.72 3.44 4.01
CA TYR A 126 -3.91 2.54 4.84
C TYR A 126 -3.51 3.25 6.12
N GLU A 127 -3.50 2.53 7.23
CA GLU A 127 -3.00 3.09 8.48
C GLU A 127 -2.35 2.03 9.37
N ALA A 128 -1.32 2.46 10.07
CA ALA A 128 -0.66 1.64 11.08
C ALA A 128 -1.52 1.58 12.36
N PRO A 129 -1.60 0.42 13.06
CA PRO A 129 -2.47 0.26 14.23
C PRO A 129 -2.27 1.33 15.30
N HIS A 130 -1.03 1.72 15.57
CA HIS A 130 -0.70 2.71 16.60
C HIS A 130 -1.10 4.17 16.25
N LYS A 131 -1.46 4.44 14.98
CA LYS A 131 -1.90 5.76 14.51
C LYS A 131 -3.40 5.83 14.28
N LEU A 132 -4.09 4.70 14.31
CA LEU A 132 -5.50 4.59 13.91
C LEU A 132 -6.41 5.61 14.60
N LEU A 133 -6.33 5.74 15.92
CA LEU A 133 -7.19 6.68 16.67
C LEU A 133 -6.98 8.13 16.26
N ALA A 134 -5.72 8.54 16.03
CA ALA A 134 -5.42 9.89 15.55
C ALA A 134 -5.99 10.11 14.15
N THR A 135 -5.86 9.12 13.28
CA THR A 135 -6.39 9.15 11.92
C THR A 135 -7.91 9.23 11.90
N LEU A 136 -8.60 8.43 12.72
CA LEU A 136 -10.06 8.50 12.83
C LEU A 136 -10.55 9.87 13.27
N ARG A 137 -9.88 10.53 14.23
CA ARG A 137 -10.20 11.89 14.64
C ARG A 137 -10.05 12.90 13.49
N ASP A 138 -8.96 12.80 12.73
CA ASP A 138 -8.72 13.68 11.60
C ASP A 138 -9.74 13.46 10.47
N LEU A 139 -10.09 12.21 10.19
CA LEU A 139 -11.13 11.85 9.22
C LEU A 139 -12.51 12.36 9.67
N THR A 140 -12.84 12.20 10.95
CA THR A 140 -14.10 12.71 11.52
C THR A 140 -14.20 14.24 11.40
N ALA A 141 -13.10 14.95 11.69
CA ALA A 141 -13.05 16.40 11.55
C ALA A 141 -13.19 16.87 10.10
N ALA A 142 -12.66 16.09 9.14
CA ALA A 142 -12.70 16.44 7.72
C ALA A 142 -14.03 16.07 7.03
N PHE A 143 -14.62 14.93 7.37
CA PHE A 143 -15.75 14.35 6.64
C PHE A 143 -17.05 14.27 7.44
N GLY A 144 -17.01 14.60 8.74
CA GLY A 144 -18.17 14.54 9.64
C GLY A 144 -18.39 13.17 10.27
N GLU A 145 -19.16 13.14 11.36
CA GLU A 145 -19.40 11.94 12.16
C GLU A 145 -20.26 10.89 11.45
N ASP A 146 -21.17 11.34 10.57
CA ASP A 146 -22.11 10.46 9.85
C ASP A 146 -21.50 9.73 8.66
N ARG A 147 -20.25 10.04 8.27
CA ARG A 147 -19.57 9.38 7.15
C ARG A 147 -19.38 7.89 7.46
N ARG A 148 -19.97 7.05 6.60
CA ARG A 148 -19.84 5.60 6.73
C ARG A 148 -18.45 5.11 6.38
N ILE A 149 -17.93 4.19 7.20
CA ILE A 149 -16.66 3.54 6.99
C ILE A 149 -16.76 2.02 7.14
N SER A 150 -15.78 1.33 6.59
CA SER A 150 -15.50 -0.06 6.91
C SER A 150 -14.05 -0.14 7.40
N LEU A 151 -13.86 -0.44 8.67
CA LEU A 151 -12.56 -0.68 9.27
C LEU A 151 -12.20 -2.15 9.09
N CYS A 152 -11.15 -2.41 8.30
CA CYS A 152 -10.68 -3.76 8.00
C CYS A 152 -9.28 -3.94 8.59
N ARG A 153 -9.08 -4.96 9.39
CA ARG A 153 -7.77 -5.27 9.98
C ARG A 153 -7.53 -6.77 10.02
N GLU A 154 -6.25 -7.15 10.07
CA GLU A 154 -5.81 -8.54 10.14
C GLU A 154 -6.45 -9.43 9.05
N LEU A 155 -6.70 -8.85 7.86
CA LEU A 155 -7.30 -9.53 6.72
C LEU A 155 -6.50 -10.79 6.38
N THR A 156 -7.23 -11.89 6.16
CA THR A 156 -6.71 -13.24 5.87
C THR A 156 -5.93 -13.90 7.01
N LYS A 157 -5.92 -13.30 8.22
CA LYS A 157 -5.27 -13.84 9.40
C LYS A 157 -6.29 -14.36 10.43
N LEU A 158 -5.78 -14.99 11.50
CA LEU A 158 -6.63 -15.60 12.54
C LEU A 158 -7.59 -14.61 13.22
N HIS A 159 -7.20 -13.36 13.37
CA HIS A 159 -7.96 -12.29 14.01
C HIS A 159 -8.51 -11.28 13.02
N GLU A 160 -8.93 -11.77 11.84
CA GLU A 160 -9.57 -10.93 10.83
C GLU A 160 -10.79 -10.22 11.41
N GLU A 161 -10.88 -8.93 11.15
CA GLU A 161 -11.99 -8.11 11.59
C GLU A 161 -12.41 -7.10 10.51
N VAL A 162 -13.73 -7.01 10.31
CA VAL A 162 -14.36 -6.03 9.43
C VAL A 162 -15.50 -5.37 10.18
N ARG A 163 -15.34 -4.10 10.51
CA ARG A 163 -16.34 -3.28 11.22
C ARG A 163 -16.93 -2.23 10.30
N ARG A 164 -18.22 -2.27 10.11
CA ARG A 164 -18.99 -1.30 9.33
C ARG A 164 -19.74 -0.39 10.29
N MET A 165 -19.38 0.89 10.29
CA MET A 165 -19.88 1.87 11.23
C MET A 165 -19.77 3.29 10.63
N THR A 166 -20.13 4.30 11.39
CA THR A 166 -19.82 5.70 11.05
C THR A 166 -18.48 6.13 11.67
N LEU A 167 -17.93 7.25 11.21
CA LEU A 167 -16.71 7.82 11.81
C LEU A 167 -16.92 8.21 13.27
N GLY A 168 -18.12 8.69 13.63
CA GLY A 168 -18.47 8.99 15.03
C GLY A 168 -18.41 7.75 15.90
N GLU A 169 -19.03 6.64 15.48
CA GLU A 169 -18.97 5.35 16.19
C GLU A 169 -17.54 4.81 16.29
N ALA A 170 -16.73 4.96 15.21
CA ALA A 170 -15.36 4.49 15.21
C ALA A 170 -14.45 5.27 16.18
N SER A 171 -14.78 6.52 16.47
CA SER A 171 -14.01 7.34 17.41
C SER A 171 -14.19 6.89 18.87
N ALA A 172 -15.24 6.13 19.16
CA ALA A 172 -15.55 5.55 20.46
C ALA A 172 -15.10 4.07 20.59
N TYR A 173 -14.61 3.49 19.51
CA TYR A 173 -14.12 2.09 19.41
C TYR A 173 -12.64 1.96 19.90
#